data_f04536b2733e08b13ccf8a42a4951e00
#
_entry.id   f04536b2733e08b13ccf8a42a4951e00
#
_cell.length_a   1.000
_cell.length_b   1.000
_cell.length_c   1.000
_cell.angle_alpha   90.00
_cell.angle_beta   90.00
_cell.angle_gamma   90.00
#
_symmetry.space_group_name_H-M   'P 1'
#
loop_
_entity.id
_entity.type
_entity.pdbx_description
1 polymer ?
#
loop_
_entity_poly.entity_id
_entity_poly.type
_entity_poly.pdbx_seq_one_letter_code
_entity_poly.pdbx_strand_id
1 'polypeptide(L)'
;QKFLYVQRHHKLDALKRILEINNEGVIIFVRTKLLTTSLAEALENAGHSVAVLNGDIPQNQRENTVDRLKKGFINILVATDVAARGLDVERIKLVINYDFPFDKETYTHRIGRTGRAGRSGEAILFVNHREKHFLRNLENSTRNKIEELEIPNNKIINEKRMGKLISN
;
A
#
# COMPACT_ATOMS: atom_id res chain seq x y z
N GLN A 1 -0.52 8.34 9.54
CA GLN A 1 0.69 7.68 9.01
C GLN A 1 1.16 6.62 10.00
N LYS A 2 1.29 5.42 9.52
CA LYS A 2 1.70 4.30 10.35
C LYS A 2 2.79 3.49 9.67
N PHE A 3 3.60 2.79 10.44
CA PHE A 3 4.56 1.85 9.88
C PHE A 3 4.35 0.46 10.46
N LEU A 4 4.77 -0.55 9.73
CA LEU A 4 4.70 -1.95 10.13
C LEU A 4 6.07 -2.59 9.96
N TYR A 5 6.61 -3.15 11.05
CA TYR A 5 7.81 -3.97 10.94
C TYR A 5 7.46 -5.29 10.28
N VAL A 6 8.11 -5.56 9.15
CA VAL A 6 7.84 -6.78 8.41
C VAL A 6 9.12 -7.23 7.68
N GLN A 7 9.42 -8.49 7.79
CA GLN A 7 10.56 -9.07 7.07
C GLN A 7 10.20 -9.25 5.61
N ARG A 8 11.22 -9.16 4.75
CA ARG A 8 11.05 -9.19 3.30
C ARG A 8 10.14 -10.33 2.81
N HIS A 9 10.35 -11.53 3.33
CA HIS A 9 9.59 -12.72 2.89
C HIS A 9 8.18 -12.80 3.49
N HIS A 10 7.82 -11.91 4.39
CA HIS A 10 6.48 -11.83 4.99
C HIS A 10 5.65 -10.65 4.46
N LYS A 11 6.21 -9.84 3.58
CA LYS A 11 5.52 -8.64 3.05
C LYS A 11 4.19 -8.98 2.39
N LEU A 12 4.16 -10.01 1.55
CA LEU A 12 2.94 -10.38 0.85
C LEU A 12 1.86 -10.84 1.82
N ASP A 13 2.21 -11.63 2.82
CA ASP A 13 1.25 -12.08 3.83
C ASP A 13 0.69 -10.90 4.62
N ALA A 14 1.55 -9.97 5.02
CA ALA A 14 1.13 -8.76 5.73
C ALA A 14 0.19 -7.92 4.87
N LEU A 15 0.52 -7.75 3.59
CA LEU A 15 -0.31 -7.02 2.65
C LEU A 15 -1.69 -7.66 2.50
N LYS A 16 -1.74 -8.97 2.33
CA LYS A 16 -3.01 -9.70 2.19
C LYS A 16 -3.91 -9.49 3.41
N ARG A 17 -3.34 -9.46 4.60
CA ARG A 17 -4.09 -9.23 5.84
C ARG A 17 -4.65 -7.83 5.94
N ILE A 18 -3.86 -6.85 5.55
CA ILE A 18 -4.33 -5.45 5.49
C ILE A 18 -5.50 -5.35 4.52
N LEU A 19 -5.39 -5.99 3.36
CA LEU A 19 -6.41 -5.94 2.32
C LEU A 19 -7.67 -6.74 2.65
N GLU A 20 -7.63 -7.66 3.59
CA GLU A 20 -8.85 -8.32 4.08
C GLU A 20 -9.82 -7.32 4.71
N ILE A 21 -9.29 -6.25 5.29
CA ILE A 21 -10.09 -5.23 5.98
C ILE A 21 -10.27 -4.00 5.11
N ASN A 22 -9.23 -3.60 4.38
CA ASN A 22 -9.19 -2.38 3.57
C ASN A 22 -8.90 -2.78 2.12
N ASN A 23 -9.92 -3.03 1.34
CA ASN A 23 -9.77 -3.53 -0.03
C ASN A 23 -10.41 -2.64 -1.10
N GLU A 24 -10.75 -1.41 -0.75
CA GLU A 24 -11.31 -0.44 -1.69
C GLU A 24 -10.54 0.87 -1.63
N GLY A 25 -10.17 1.37 -2.81
CA GLY A 25 -9.45 2.64 -2.89
C GLY A 25 -8.04 2.56 -2.32
N VAL A 26 -7.28 1.56 -2.72
CA VAL A 26 -5.92 1.31 -2.23
C VAL A 26 -4.91 1.50 -3.35
N ILE A 27 -3.83 2.22 -3.07
CA ILE A 27 -2.67 2.26 -3.95
C ILE A 27 -1.47 1.68 -3.22
N ILE A 28 -0.77 0.77 -3.90
CA ILE A 28 0.40 0.07 -3.35
C ILE A 28 1.62 0.48 -4.17
N PHE A 29 2.60 1.07 -3.50
CA PHE A 29 3.84 1.50 -4.14
C PHE A 29 4.92 0.44 -4.03
N VAL A 30 5.48 0.08 -5.17
CA VAL A 30 6.61 -0.84 -5.28
C VAL A 30 7.72 -0.18 -6.09
N ARG A 31 8.93 -0.70 -5.94
CA ARG A 31 10.13 -0.09 -6.50
C ARG A 31 10.34 -0.39 -7.99
N THR A 32 9.95 -1.57 -8.45
CA THR A 32 10.25 -2.02 -9.81
C THR A 32 9.00 -2.35 -10.62
N LYS A 33 9.11 -2.21 -11.94
CA LYS A 33 8.05 -2.60 -12.89
C LYS A 33 7.70 -4.07 -12.75
N LEU A 34 8.71 -4.93 -12.63
CA LEU A 34 8.50 -6.37 -12.51
C LEU A 34 7.68 -6.70 -11.27
N LEU A 35 7.96 -6.04 -10.15
CA LEU A 35 7.23 -6.27 -8.92
C LEU A 35 5.77 -5.79 -9.02
N THR A 36 5.48 -4.73 -9.79
CA THR A 36 4.08 -4.32 -10.00
C THR A 36 3.27 -5.46 -10.58
N THR A 37 3.81 -6.13 -11.58
CA THR A 37 3.13 -7.22 -12.28
C THR A 37 3.00 -8.46 -11.39
N SER A 38 4.09 -8.88 -10.76
CA SER A 38 4.06 -10.09 -9.93
C SER A 38 3.18 -9.94 -8.70
N LEU A 39 3.20 -8.76 -8.08
CA LEU A 39 2.36 -8.49 -6.92
C LEU A 39 0.87 -8.42 -7.30
N ALA A 40 0.57 -7.75 -8.40
CA ALA A 40 -0.81 -7.68 -8.90
C ALA A 40 -1.37 -9.07 -9.21
N GLU A 41 -0.57 -9.93 -9.83
CA GLU A 41 -0.97 -11.30 -10.11
C GLU A 41 -1.27 -12.08 -8.83
N ALA A 42 -0.42 -11.94 -7.82
CA ALA A 42 -0.63 -12.60 -6.53
C ALA A 42 -1.94 -12.12 -5.86
N LEU A 43 -2.23 -10.84 -5.96
CA LEU A 43 -3.46 -10.27 -5.38
C LEU A 43 -4.71 -10.67 -6.17
N GLU A 44 -4.62 -10.74 -7.49
CA GLU A 44 -5.72 -11.24 -8.33
C GLU A 44 -6.04 -12.69 -7.98
N ASN A 45 -5.02 -13.52 -7.80
CA ASN A 45 -5.19 -14.92 -7.40
C ASN A 45 -5.84 -15.03 -6.02
N ALA A 46 -5.69 -14.02 -5.18
CA ALA A 46 -6.35 -13.95 -3.88
C ALA A 46 -7.77 -13.38 -3.95
N GLY A 47 -8.26 -13.07 -5.14
CA GLY A 47 -9.63 -12.61 -5.35
C GLY A 47 -9.83 -11.10 -5.40
N HIS A 48 -8.76 -10.32 -5.44
CA HIS A 48 -8.86 -8.86 -5.48
C HIS A 48 -8.96 -8.31 -6.90
N SER A 49 -9.63 -7.18 -7.04
CA SER A 49 -9.73 -6.41 -8.28
C SER A 49 -8.55 -5.45 -8.36
N VAL A 50 -7.54 -5.79 -9.14
CA VAL A 50 -6.24 -5.12 -9.16
C VAL A 50 -5.87 -4.64 -10.55
N ALA A 51 -5.22 -3.49 -10.64
CA ALA A 51 -4.59 -3.01 -11.86
C ALA A 51 -3.16 -2.55 -11.57
N VAL A 52 -2.38 -2.38 -12.64
CA VAL A 52 -0.97 -2.04 -12.57
C VAL A 52 -0.71 -0.71 -13.29
N LEU A 53 0.12 0.15 -12.69
CA LEU A 53 0.68 1.31 -13.35
C LEU A 53 2.20 1.28 -13.22
N ASN A 54 2.88 1.16 -14.36
CA ASN A 54 4.34 1.30 -14.45
C ASN A 54 4.70 2.01 -15.74
N GLY A 55 5.98 2.28 -15.96
CA GLY A 55 6.43 3.04 -17.12
C GLY A 55 6.22 2.38 -18.48
N ASP A 56 5.88 1.09 -18.50
CA ASP A 56 5.61 0.36 -19.75
C ASP A 56 4.15 0.43 -20.18
N ILE A 57 3.28 0.97 -19.33
CA ILE A 57 1.85 1.08 -19.64
C ILE A 57 1.62 2.29 -20.57
N PRO A 58 1.05 2.10 -21.76
CA PRO A 58 0.75 3.21 -22.66
C PRO A 58 -0.23 4.21 -22.03
N GLN A 59 -0.16 5.47 -22.47
CA GLN A 59 -0.96 6.56 -21.90
C GLN A 59 -2.47 6.29 -21.98
N ASN A 60 -2.95 5.74 -23.08
CA ASN A 60 -4.38 5.42 -23.21
C ASN A 60 -4.82 4.34 -22.21
N GLN A 61 -3.98 3.36 -21.94
CA GLN A 61 -4.27 2.34 -20.95
C GLN A 61 -4.19 2.92 -19.53
N ARG A 62 -3.25 3.84 -19.30
CA ARG A 62 -3.13 4.55 -18.03
C ARG A 62 -4.42 5.31 -17.71
N GLU A 63 -4.91 6.07 -18.66
CA GLU A 63 -6.16 6.83 -18.51
C GLU A 63 -7.35 5.92 -18.23
N ASN A 64 -7.45 4.81 -18.95
CA ASN A 64 -8.51 3.83 -18.73
C ASN A 64 -8.42 3.22 -17.33
N THR A 65 -7.23 2.86 -16.89
CA THR A 65 -7.00 2.29 -15.55
C THR A 65 -7.41 3.29 -14.46
N VAL A 66 -7.00 4.54 -14.59
CA VAL A 66 -7.35 5.60 -13.64
C VAL A 66 -8.86 5.80 -13.60
N ASP A 67 -9.51 5.83 -14.75
CA ASP A 67 -10.96 5.99 -14.84
C ASP A 67 -11.69 4.83 -14.15
N ARG A 68 -11.24 3.61 -14.37
CA ARG A 68 -11.82 2.43 -13.73
C ARG A 68 -11.62 2.45 -12.21
N LEU A 69 -10.50 2.95 -11.74
CA LEU A 69 -10.26 3.14 -10.31
C LEU A 69 -11.22 4.19 -9.74
N LYS A 70 -11.42 5.30 -10.44
CA LYS A 70 -12.36 6.34 -10.02
C LYS A 70 -13.79 5.83 -9.92
N LYS A 71 -14.19 4.96 -10.83
CA LYS A 71 -15.55 4.41 -10.90
C LYS A 71 -15.79 3.20 -10.01
N GLY A 72 -14.74 2.68 -9.38
CA GLY A 72 -14.85 1.53 -8.50
C GLY A 72 -14.82 0.17 -9.18
N PHE A 73 -14.51 0.11 -10.46
CA PHE A 73 -14.33 -1.16 -11.18
C PHE A 73 -13.01 -1.83 -10.81
N ILE A 74 -12.06 -1.04 -10.35
CA ILE A 74 -10.79 -1.50 -9.80
C ILE A 74 -10.68 -0.93 -8.40
N ASN A 75 -10.29 -1.73 -7.43
CA ASN A 75 -10.19 -1.30 -6.04
C ASN A 75 -8.76 -1.14 -5.55
N ILE A 76 -7.81 -1.80 -6.20
CA ILE A 76 -6.40 -1.80 -5.81
C ILE A 76 -5.55 -1.46 -7.03
N LEU A 77 -4.63 -0.54 -6.84
CA LEU A 77 -3.66 -0.16 -7.86
C LEU A 77 -2.26 -0.47 -7.34
N VAL A 78 -1.47 -1.22 -8.11
CA VAL A 78 -0.06 -1.44 -7.80
C VAL A 78 0.76 -0.60 -8.78
N ALA A 79 1.60 0.30 -8.24
CA ALA A 79 2.26 1.30 -9.06
C ALA A 79 3.71 1.56 -8.65
N THR A 80 4.51 2.01 -9.62
CA THR A 80 5.81 2.62 -9.34
C THR A 80 5.62 4.13 -9.13
N ASP A 81 6.57 4.78 -8.49
CA ASP A 81 6.49 6.22 -8.18
C ASP A 81 6.33 7.07 -9.44
N VAL A 82 7.12 6.77 -10.47
CA VAL A 82 7.09 7.54 -11.72
C VAL A 82 5.73 7.44 -12.40
N ALA A 83 5.18 6.23 -12.45
CA ALA A 83 3.89 5.99 -13.11
C ALA A 83 2.71 6.60 -12.35
N ALA A 84 2.81 6.72 -11.02
CA ALA A 84 1.76 7.29 -10.20
C ALA A 84 1.83 8.81 -10.08
N ARG A 85 2.85 9.42 -10.68
CA ARG A 85 3.02 10.88 -10.60
C ARG A 85 1.81 11.60 -11.19
N GLY A 86 1.29 12.58 -10.45
CA GLY A 86 0.13 13.35 -10.89
C GLY A 86 -1.21 12.65 -10.74
N LEU A 87 -1.24 11.43 -10.21
CA LEU A 87 -2.47 10.70 -9.98
C LEU A 87 -3.34 11.40 -8.94
N ASP A 88 -4.57 11.71 -9.32
CA ASP A 88 -5.52 12.37 -8.43
C ASP A 88 -6.85 11.61 -8.47
N VAL A 89 -7.05 10.74 -7.48
CA VAL A 89 -8.26 9.93 -7.36
C VAL A 89 -8.79 10.07 -5.94
N GLU A 90 -9.96 10.68 -5.81
CA GLU A 90 -10.57 10.94 -4.50
C GLU A 90 -10.91 9.68 -3.72
N ARG A 91 -11.16 8.58 -4.42
CA ARG A 91 -11.49 7.29 -3.80
C ARG A 91 -10.34 6.68 -3.03
N ILE A 92 -9.09 7.11 -3.25
CA ILE A 92 -7.95 6.51 -2.57
C ILE A 92 -8.02 6.84 -1.08
N LYS A 93 -8.23 5.83 -0.28
CA LYS A 93 -8.33 5.92 1.18
C LYS A 93 -7.10 5.40 1.88
N LEU A 94 -6.31 4.56 1.20
CA LEU A 94 -5.15 3.90 1.78
C LEU A 94 -4.00 3.88 0.79
N VAL A 95 -2.84 4.33 1.27
CA VAL A 95 -1.57 4.22 0.54
C VAL A 95 -0.69 3.23 1.29
N ILE A 96 -0.19 2.21 0.59
CA ILE A 96 0.74 1.25 1.17
C ILE A 96 2.10 1.40 0.50
N ASN A 97 3.11 1.69 1.29
CA ASN A 97 4.49 1.71 0.85
C ASN A 97 5.05 0.29 1.05
N TYR A 98 4.83 -0.57 0.07
CA TYR A 98 5.29 -1.95 0.10
C TYR A 98 6.82 -2.02 0.09
N ASP A 99 7.44 -1.16 -0.71
CA ASP A 99 8.87 -0.91 -0.69
C ASP A 99 9.14 0.44 -0.06
N PHE A 100 10.21 0.51 0.74
CA PHE A 100 10.59 1.73 1.42
C PHE A 100 10.91 2.85 0.41
N PRO A 101 10.44 4.09 0.60
CA PRO A 101 10.75 5.19 -0.31
C PRO A 101 12.23 5.58 -0.21
N PHE A 102 12.81 6.03 -1.33
CA PHE A 102 14.21 6.42 -1.39
C PHE A 102 14.53 7.64 -0.52
N ASP A 103 13.58 8.56 -0.43
CA ASP A 103 13.79 9.83 0.24
C ASP A 103 12.46 10.42 0.74
N LYS A 104 12.57 11.55 1.45
CA LYS A 104 11.43 12.29 1.98
C LYS A 104 10.45 12.71 0.89
N GLU A 105 10.94 13.17 -0.23
CA GLU A 105 10.07 13.66 -1.31
C GLU A 105 9.24 12.53 -1.89
N THR A 106 9.85 11.38 -2.14
CA THR A 106 9.15 10.19 -2.61
C THR A 106 8.06 9.79 -1.63
N TYR A 107 8.38 9.74 -0.34
CA TYR A 107 7.41 9.42 0.70
C TYR A 107 6.24 10.41 0.69
N THR A 108 6.54 11.70 0.68
CA THR A 108 5.53 12.76 0.69
C THR A 108 4.62 12.66 -0.53
N HIS A 109 5.18 12.42 -1.71
CA HIS A 109 4.40 12.26 -2.93
C HIS A 109 3.52 11.02 -2.89
N ARG A 110 4.01 9.91 -2.31
CA ARG A 110 3.22 8.69 -2.17
C ARG A 110 2.01 8.91 -1.27
N ILE A 111 2.23 9.43 -0.07
CA ILE A 111 1.13 9.64 0.88
C ILE A 111 0.17 10.73 0.42
N GLY A 112 0.61 11.65 -0.42
CA GLY A 112 -0.24 12.67 -1.02
C GLY A 112 -1.28 12.14 -2.00
N ARG A 113 -1.31 10.82 -2.26
CA ARG A 113 -2.35 10.20 -3.10
C ARG A 113 -3.63 9.94 -2.33
N THR A 114 -3.61 10.07 -1.00
CA THR A 114 -4.79 9.91 -0.15
C THR A 114 -4.98 11.13 0.74
N GLY A 115 -6.14 11.26 1.36
CA GLY A 115 -6.45 12.37 2.27
C GLY A 115 -6.56 13.72 1.58
N ARG A 116 -6.77 13.75 0.27
CA ARG A 116 -6.85 15.01 -0.51
C ARG A 116 -8.18 15.73 -0.27
N ALA A 117 -8.15 17.03 -0.48
CA ALA A 117 -9.34 17.89 -0.33
C ALA A 117 -9.99 17.81 1.06
N GLY A 118 -9.18 17.65 2.10
CA GLY A 118 -9.67 17.57 3.48
C GLY A 118 -10.28 16.21 3.87
N ARG A 119 -10.23 15.23 3.00
CA ARG A 119 -10.74 13.89 3.29
C ARG A 119 -9.73 13.12 4.14
N SER A 120 -10.23 12.25 5.01
CA SER A 120 -9.37 11.38 5.80
C SER A 120 -8.78 10.28 4.91
N GLY A 121 -7.51 9.98 5.13
CA GLY A 121 -6.81 8.91 4.44
C GLY A 121 -5.75 8.32 5.33
N GLU A 122 -5.37 7.08 5.04
CA GLU A 122 -4.34 6.37 5.80
C GLU A 122 -3.15 6.04 4.90
N ALA A 123 -1.97 6.00 5.51
CA ALA A 123 -0.75 5.57 4.86
C ALA A 123 -0.02 4.58 5.77
N ILE A 124 0.40 3.47 5.19
CA ILE A 124 1.14 2.42 5.91
C ILE A 124 2.49 2.23 5.22
N LEU A 125 3.55 2.23 6.00
CA LEU A 125 4.91 2.06 5.54
C LEU A 125 5.45 0.73 6.04
N PHE A 126 5.84 -0.16 5.13
CA PHE A 126 6.49 -1.43 5.49
C PHE A 126 7.96 -1.17 5.74
N VAL A 127 8.47 -1.62 6.89
CA VAL A 127 9.83 -1.37 7.33
C VAL A 127 10.46 -2.67 7.82
N ASN A 128 11.63 -3.02 7.30
CA ASN A 128 12.40 -4.12 7.85
C ASN A 128 13.43 -3.60 8.86
N HIS A 129 14.16 -4.51 9.52
CA HIS A 129 15.15 -4.12 10.54
C HIS A 129 16.27 -3.23 9.98
N ARG A 130 16.67 -3.44 8.74
CA ARG A 130 17.72 -2.65 8.11
C ARG A 130 17.26 -1.22 7.81
N GLU A 131 15.97 -1.01 7.70
CA GLU A 131 15.37 0.28 7.35
C GLU A 131 14.99 1.13 8.55
N LYS A 132 15.16 0.65 9.78
CA LYS A 132 14.87 1.42 11.00
C LYS A 132 15.53 2.79 11.03
N HIS A 133 16.78 2.84 10.62
CA HIS A 133 17.54 4.07 10.56
C HIS A 133 16.90 5.07 9.59
N PHE A 134 16.48 4.60 8.43
CA PHE A 134 15.80 5.43 7.43
C PHE A 134 14.44 5.91 7.93
N LEU A 135 13.74 5.08 8.69
CA LEU A 135 12.47 5.47 9.30
C LEU A 135 12.65 6.65 10.24
N ARG A 136 13.67 6.62 11.09
CA ARG A 136 13.97 7.73 12.01
C ARG A 136 14.32 8.99 11.23
N ASN A 137 15.11 8.87 10.18
CA ASN A 137 15.45 9.99 9.32
C ASN A 137 14.20 10.60 8.68
N LEU A 138 13.30 9.75 8.25
CA LEU A 138 12.04 10.17 7.63
C LEU A 138 11.17 10.94 8.64
N GLU A 139 11.03 10.43 9.86
CA GLU A 139 10.30 11.11 10.92
C GLU A 139 10.90 12.49 11.23
N ASN A 140 12.22 12.55 11.36
CA ASN A 140 12.92 13.79 11.65
C ASN A 140 12.78 14.81 10.52
N SER A 141 12.87 14.36 9.27
CA SER A 141 12.77 15.23 8.11
C SER A 141 11.38 15.81 7.93
N THR A 142 10.35 15.02 8.18
CA THR A 142 8.96 15.46 8.02
C THR A 142 8.42 16.11 9.29
N ARG A 143 9.14 16.03 10.39
CA ARG A 143 8.72 16.51 11.72
C ARG A 143 7.40 15.88 12.17
N ASN A 144 7.09 14.72 11.64
CA ASN A 144 5.91 13.94 12.00
C ASN A 144 6.35 12.62 12.57
N LYS A 145 5.73 12.22 13.67
CA LYS A 145 5.94 10.90 14.21
C LYS A 145 5.08 9.92 13.44
N ILE A 146 5.69 8.81 13.04
CA ILE A 146 5.00 7.72 12.36
C ILE A 146 4.73 6.63 13.39
N GLU A 147 3.47 6.36 13.66
CA GLU A 147 3.08 5.40 14.68
C GLU A 147 3.23 3.97 14.19
N GLU A 148 3.61 3.07 15.11
CA GLU A 148 3.68 1.66 14.77
C GLU A 148 2.27 1.09 14.67
N LEU A 149 2.00 0.39 13.56
CA LEU A 149 0.77 -0.35 13.36
C LEU A 149 0.93 -1.72 13.97
N GLU A 150 0.05 -2.06 14.90
CA GLU A 150 0.02 -3.39 15.47
C GLU A 150 -0.96 -4.26 14.68
N ILE A 151 -0.39 -5.07 13.77
CA ILE A 151 -1.14 -6.17 13.20
C ILE A 151 -0.79 -7.39 14.03
N PRO A 152 -1.77 -8.13 14.54
CA PRO A 152 -1.46 -9.37 15.24
C PRO A 152 -0.57 -10.25 14.37
N ASN A 153 0.53 -10.75 14.92
CA ASN A 153 1.39 -11.66 14.19
C ASN A 153 0.62 -12.95 13.86
N ASN A 154 1.22 -13.84 13.06
CA ASN A 154 0.55 -15.06 12.63
C ASN A 154 -0.06 -15.85 13.78
N LYS A 155 0.67 -15.95 14.88
CA LYS A 155 0.22 -16.67 16.05
C LYS A 155 -1.03 -16.04 16.65
N ILE A 156 -1.02 -14.72 16.81
CA ILE A 156 -2.15 -13.99 17.39
C ILE A 156 -3.36 -14.03 16.45
N ILE A 157 -3.14 -13.88 15.15
CA ILE A 157 -4.23 -13.98 14.17
C ILE A 157 -4.84 -15.37 14.19
N ASN A 158 -4.01 -16.42 14.25
CA ASN A 158 -4.50 -17.78 14.32
C ASN A 158 -5.29 -18.01 15.59
N GLU A 159 -4.82 -17.50 16.72
CA GLU A 159 -5.55 -17.57 17.98
C GLU A 159 -6.92 -16.86 17.89
N LYS A 160 -6.97 -15.70 17.28
CA LYS A 160 -8.21 -14.97 17.06
C LYS A 160 -9.17 -15.71 16.15
N ARG A 161 -8.66 -16.31 15.08
CA ARG A 161 -9.47 -17.13 14.16
C ARG A 161 -10.01 -18.36 14.86
N MET A 162 -9.18 -19.03 15.63
CA MET A 162 -9.60 -20.18 16.43
C MET A 162 -10.63 -19.77 17.48
N GLY A 163 -10.42 -18.63 18.12
CA GLY A 163 -11.38 -18.06 19.05
C GLY A 163 -12.72 -17.79 18.41
N LYS A 164 -12.74 -17.23 17.20
CA LYS A 164 -13.97 -17.03 16.43
C LYS A 164 -14.65 -18.33 16.07
N LEU A 165 -13.88 -19.34 15.67
CA LEU A 165 -14.42 -20.66 15.34
C LEU A 165 -14.98 -21.38 16.57
N ILE A 166 -14.37 -21.17 17.71
CA ILE A 166 -14.76 -21.82 18.97
C ILE A 166 -15.85 -21.02 19.68
N SER A 167 -15.77 -19.68 19.66
CA SER A 167 -16.65 -18.78 20.39
C SER A 167 -17.92 -18.42 19.63
N ASN A 168 -17.86 -18.54 18.34
CA ASN A 168 -18.97 -18.23 17.44
C ASN A 168 -19.58 -19.52 16.91
#